data_73b52dacd1544e68761debc058361d73
#
_entry.id   73b52dacd1544e68761debc058361d73
#
_cell.length_a   1.000
_cell.length_b   1.000
_cell.length_c   1.000
_cell.angle_alpha   90.00
_cell.angle_beta   90.00
_cell.angle_gamma   90.00
#
_symmetry.space_group_name_H-M   'P 1'
#
loop_
_entity.id
_entity.type
_entity.pdbx_description
1 polymer ?
#
loop_
_entity_poly.entity_id
_entity_poly.type
_entity_poly.pdbx_seq_one_letter_code
_entity_poly.pdbx_strand_id
1 'polypeptide(L)'
;GTVLVSLANVIMFTDVDSLDVAARIDLYANIYLYALIIPVISIAGVLLARLQHSYQNARARQSYYTTTSPHQRPEINWSILLGSLVFVVFSLSVGTSGISYAQEIVFAGSVGVILFLMNQLVRFLTPEKRLVIVGTAIIIFTFRAMPSPGPGLTWFEIDQLLFNEQFLSILSLIASTLTLAGIILLRPFMANNSIARIVVILSIAGAALFLPSIGMYYGLHEWTATYSGGIVDAKFIAIIN
;
A
#
# COMPACT_ATOMS: atom_id res chain seq x y z
N GLY A 1 10.92 -1.11 -2.64
CA GLY A 1 10.97 -0.12 -1.55
C GLY A 1 10.73 -0.79 -0.21
N THR A 2 9.55 -1.38 0.02
CA THR A 2 9.14 -1.95 1.32
C THR A 2 10.11 -3.01 1.87
N VAL A 3 10.55 -3.97 1.07
CA VAL A 3 11.51 -5.02 1.49
C VAL A 3 12.83 -4.41 2.00
N LEU A 4 13.35 -3.39 1.33
CA LEU A 4 14.59 -2.73 1.75
C LEU A 4 14.42 -1.98 3.07
N VAL A 5 13.27 -1.33 3.26
CA VAL A 5 12.95 -0.64 4.52
C VAL A 5 12.80 -1.64 5.66
N SER A 6 12.06 -2.72 5.44
CA SER A 6 11.88 -3.76 6.47
C SER A 6 13.20 -4.45 6.81
N LEU A 7 14.09 -4.69 5.83
CA LEU A 7 15.44 -5.22 6.07
C LEU A 7 16.29 -4.25 6.91
N ALA A 8 16.26 -2.96 6.56
CA ALA A 8 16.98 -1.94 7.33
C ALA A 8 16.47 -1.88 8.77
N ASN A 9 15.14 -1.94 8.98
CA ASN A 9 14.56 -1.97 10.32
C ASN A 9 15.00 -3.19 11.12
N VAL A 10 15.00 -4.39 10.53
CA VAL A 10 15.49 -5.61 11.22
C VAL A 10 16.93 -5.44 11.70
N ILE A 11 17.80 -4.87 10.86
CA ILE A 11 19.21 -4.64 11.23
C ILE A 11 19.34 -3.58 12.32
N MET A 12 18.57 -2.49 12.22
CA MET A 12 18.66 -1.36 13.15
C MET A 12 18.04 -1.65 14.51
N PHE A 13 17.03 -2.53 14.59
CA PHE A 13 16.38 -2.92 15.85
C PHE A 13 17.03 -4.13 16.54
N THR A 14 18.21 -4.59 16.08
CA THR A 14 18.84 -5.82 16.62
C THR A 14 19.14 -5.70 18.09
N ASP A 15 19.41 -4.69 18.73
CA ASP A 15 19.71 -4.58 20.16
C ASP A 15 18.90 -3.47 20.87
N VAL A 16 17.71 -3.17 20.36
CA VAL A 16 16.89 -2.03 20.81
C VAL A 16 16.50 -2.14 22.30
N ASP A 17 16.31 -3.37 22.79
CA ASP A 17 15.90 -3.62 24.18
C ASP A 17 17.00 -3.24 25.19
N SER A 18 18.26 -3.20 24.76
CA SER A 18 19.41 -2.81 25.58
C SER A 18 19.68 -1.30 25.60
N LEU A 19 18.97 -0.51 24.76
CA LEU A 19 19.20 0.92 24.60
C LEU A 19 18.40 1.75 25.62
N ASP A 20 19.02 2.82 26.10
CA ASP A 20 18.35 3.85 26.89
C ASP A 20 17.33 4.63 26.03
N VAL A 21 16.39 5.30 26.69
CA VAL A 21 15.29 6.04 26.03
C VAL A 21 15.82 7.08 25.04
N ALA A 22 16.88 7.81 25.40
CA ALA A 22 17.48 8.80 24.50
C ALA A 22 18.07 8.14 23.24
N ALA A 23 18.78 7.02 23.39
CA ALA A 23 19.35 6.29 22.28
C ALA A 23 18.30 5.66 21.38
N ARG A 24 17.13 5.26 21.93
CA ARG A 24 15.98 4.81 21.14
C ARG A 24 15.40 5.94 20.26
N ILE A 25 15.25 7.15 20.81
CA ILE A 25 14.78 8.31 20.06
C ILE A 25 15.71 8.62 18.89
N ASP A 26 17.02 8.61 19.12
CA ASP A 26 18.02 8.84 18.08
C ASP A 26 17.99 7.74 17.01
N LEU A 27 17.78 6.48 17.41
CA LEU A 27 17.63 5.36 16.50
C LEU A 27 16.42 5.57 15.55
N TYR A 28 15.25 5.92 16.09
CA TYR A 28 14.07 6.21 15.28
C TYR A 28 14.30 7.42 14.35
N ALA A 29 14.93 8.49 14.84
CA ALA A 29 15.28 9.65 14.01
C ALA A 29 16.16 9.25 12.83
N ASN A 30 17.17 8.41 13.06
CA ASN A 30 18.05 7.90 12.02
C ASN A 30 17.29 7.02 11.00
N ILE A 31 16.36 6.15 11.44
CA ILE A 31 15.54 5.33 10.55
C ILE A 31 14.73 6.22 9.60
N TYR A 32 14.08 7.27 10.12
CA TYR A 32 13.34 8.21 9.28
C TYR A 32 14.26 8.95 8.30
N LEU A 33 15.47 9.31 8.74
CA LEU A 33 16.45 9.97 7.87
C LEU A 33 16.93 9.05 6.74
N TYR A 34 17.20 7.78 7.04
CA TYR A 34 17.54 6.79 6.01
C TYR A 34 16.36 6.49 5.08
N ALA A 35 15.13 6.55 5.56
CA ALA A 35 13.94 6.38 4.72
C ALA A 35 13.84 7.45 3.61
N LEU A 36 14.43 8.65 3.81
CA LEU A 36 14.51 9.68 2.77
C LEU A 36 15.38 9.29 1.56
N ILE A 37 16.23 8.29 1.69
CA ILE A 37 17.02 7.77 0.56
C ILE A 37 16.10 7.18 -0.53
N ILE A 38 14.95 6.61 -0.15
CA ILE A 38 14.02 5.98 -1.10
C ILE A 38 13.42 6.99 -2.09
N PRO A 39 12.83 8.12 -1.65
CA PRO A 39 12.40 9.17 -2.57
C PRO A 39 13.54 9.70 -3.45
N VAL A 40 14.74 9.86 -2.90
CA VAL A 40 15.92 10.32 -3.66
C VAL A 40 16.26 9.32 -4.78
N ILE A 41 16.31 8.02 -4.49
CA ILE A 41 16.52 6.97 -5.51
C ILE A 41 15.40 6.99 -6.55
N SER A 42 14.15 7.16 -6.14
CA SER A 42 13.01 7.22 -7.04
C SER A 42 13.11 8.43 -7.98
N ILE A 43 13.45 9.61 -7.46
CA ILE A 43 13.65 10.82 -8.26
C ILE A 43 14.83 10.63 -9.23
N ALA A 44 15.95 10.09 -8.75
CA ALA A 44 17.10 9.78 -9.58
C ALA A 44 16.75 8.79 -10.70
N GLY A 45 15.97 7.75 -10.41
CA GLY A 45 15.46 6.78 -11.40
C GLY A 45 14.62 7.45 -12.49
N VAL A 46 13.70 8.35 -12.11
CA VAL A 46 12.87 9.09 -13.07
C VAL A 46 13.73 10.04 -13.93
N LEU A 47 14.71 10.72 -13.32
CA LEU A 47 15.62 11.59 -14.05
C LEU A 47 16.48 10.81 -15.04
N LEU A 48 17.03 9.66 -14.62
CA LEU A 48 17.81 8.77 -15.50
C LEU A 48 16.95 8.22 -16.65
N ALA A 49 15.71 7.80 -16.36
CA ALA A 49 14.77 7.33 -17.38
C ALA A 49 14.45 8.45 -18.40
N ARG A 50 14.28 9.70 -17.96
CA ARG A 50 14.12 10.86 -18.84
C ARG A 50 15.34 11.10 -19.72
N LEU A 51 16.54 11.04 -19.15
CA LEU A 51 17.78 11.19 -19.91
C LEU A 51 17.91 10.07 -20.95
N GLN A 52 17.67 8.81 -20.57
CA GLN A 52 17.74 7.66 -21.47
C GLN A 52 16.71 7.75 -22.60
N HIS A 53 15.49 8.19 -22.30
CA HIS A 53 14.46 8.41 -23.31
C HIS A 53 14.82 9.56 -24.26
N SER A 54 15.47 10.60 -23.77
CA SER A 54 15.99 11.69 -24.60
C SER A 54 17.08 11.22 -25.56
N TYR A 55 18.00 10.36 -25.11
CA TYR A 55 19.04 9.75 -25.95
C TYR A 55 18.47 8.80 -26.99
N GLN A 56 17.49 7.97 -26.63
CA GLN A 56 16.82 7.05 -27.58
C GLN A 56 16.01 7.81 -28.62
N ASN A 57 15.31 8.87 -28.25
CA ASN A 57 14.59 9.72 -29.19
C ASN A 57 15.51 10.49 -30.13
N ALA A 58 16.69 10.89 -29.67
CA ALA A 58 17.70 11.49 -30.55
C ALA A 58 18.22 10.50 -31.59
N ARG A 59 18.41 9.22 -31.22
CA ARG A 59 18.80 8.15 -32.15
C ARG A 59 17.67 7.69 -33.07
N ALA A 60 16.43 7.61 -32.57
CA ALA A 60 15.26 7.22 -33.34
C ALA A 60 14.85 8.31 -34.35
N ARG A 61 15.08 9.61 -34.07
CA ARG A 61 14.86 10.70 -35.03
C ARG A 61 15.71 10.57 -36.30
N GLN A 62 16.84 9.90 -36.23
CA GLN A 62 17.69 9.68 -37.38
C GLN A 62 17.21 8.54 -38.30
N SER A 63 16.32 7.66 -37.82
CA SER A 63 15.81 6.48 -38.57
C SER A 63 14.32 6.55 -38.96
N TYR A 64 13.58 7.58 -38.54
CA TYR A 64 12.11 7.60 -38.69
C TYR A 64 11.60 8.90 -39.34
N TYR A 65 12.07 9.19 -40.56
CA TYR A 65 11.43 10.17 -41.43
C TYR A 65 10.39 9.51 -42.36
N THR A 66 9.62 8.55 -41.85
CA THR A 66 8.44 8.07 -42.57
C THR A 66 7.37 7.60 -41.58
N THR A 67 6.23 8.33 -41.62
CA THR A 67 4.94 7.94 -41.08
C THR A 67 4.83 7.78 -39.56
N THR A 68 4.51 8.84 -38.85
CA THR A 68 3.55 8.75 -37.73
C THR A 68 3.07 10.15 -37.33
N SER A 69 1.78 10.25 -37.08
CA SER A 69 1.03 11.43 -36.65
C SER A 69 1.76 12.27 -35.58
N PRO A 70 1.59 13.59 -35.55
CA PRO A 70 2.22 14.43 -34.55
C PRO A 70 1.81 13.94 -33.16
N HIS A 71 2.80 13.51 -32.39
CA HIS A 71 2.64 13.23 -30.96
C HIS A 71 2.07 14.51 -30.33
N GLN A 72 0.78 14.50 -30.04
CA GLN A 72 0.18 15.52 -29.20
C GLN A 72 0.92 15.47 -27.87
N ARG A 73 1.70 16.51 -27.58
CA ARG A 73 2.27 16.70 -26.26
C ARG A 73 1.09 16.68 -25.29
N PRO A 74 1.11 15.87 -24.23
CA PRO A 74 0.04 15.89 -23.26
C PRO A 74 -0.08 17.33 -22.74
N GLU A 75 -1.16 17.99 -23.08
CA GLU A 75 -1.46 19.33 -22.55
C GLU A 75 -1.72 19.19 -21.05
N ILE A 76 -1.10 20.05 -20.29
CA ILE A 76 -1.29 20.10 -18.84
C ILE A 76 -2.74 20.48 -18.59
N ASN A 77 -3.51 19.56 -18.00
CA ASN A 77 -4.89 19.83 -17.64
C ASN A 77 -4.93 20.65 -16.33
N TRP A 78 -4.90 21.93 -16.45
CA TRP A 78 -4.93 22.88 -15.34
C TRP A 78 -6.16 22.70 -14.44
N SER A 79 -7.29 22.25 -14.98
CA SER A 79 -8.50 21.98 -14.21
C SER A 79 -8.29 20.84 -13.20
N ILE A 80 -7.55 19.79 -13.58
CA ILE A 80 -7.22 18.68 -12.69
C ILE A 80 -6.25 19.14 -11.60
N LEU A 81 -5.21 19.90 -11.98
CA LEU A 81 -4.21 20.39 -11.02
C LEU A 81 -4.81 21.37 -10.00
N LEU A 82 -5.60 22.33 -10.46
CA LEU A 82 -6.30 23.26 -9.58
C LEU A 82 -7.33 22.54 -8.70
N GLY A 83 -8.11 21.62 -9.26
CA GLY A 83 -9.07 20.82 -8.51
C GLY A 83 -8.41 19.98 -7.42
N SER A 84 -7.27 19.35 -7.72
CA SER A 84 -6.52 18.58 -6.73
C SER A 84 -5.94 19.49 -5.63
N LEU A 85 -5.41 20.66 -5.98
CA LEU A 85 -4.89 21.61 -5.01
C LEU A 85 -6.00 22.10 -4.06
N VAL A 86 -7.14 22.50 -4.61
CA VAL A 86 -8.32 22.93 -3.83
C VAL A 86 -8.77 21.80 -2.89
N PHE A 87 -8.78 20.57 -3.39
CA PHE A 87 -9.16 19.42 -2.55
C PHE A 87 -8.16 19.16 -1.42
N VAL A 88 -6.85 19.30 -1.67
CA VAL A 88 -5.81 19.15 -0.64
C VAL A 88 -5.96 20.23 0.43
N VAL A 89 -6.15 21.49 0.03
CA VAL A 89 -6.36 22.60 0.98
C VAL A 89 -7.62 22.39 1.80
N PHE A 90 -8.72 21.99 1.16
CA PHE A 90 -9.97 21.64 1.85
C PHE A 90 -9.76 20.53 2.88
N SER A 91 -9.13 19.42 2.48
CA SER A 91 -8.91 18.25 3.34
C SER A 91 -8.02 18.58 4.55
N LEU A 92 -6.96 19.37 4.33
CA LEU A 92 -6.09 19.83 5.41
C LEU A 92 -6.82 20.80 6.35
N SER A 93 -7.55 21.76 5.80
CA SER A 93 -8.28 22.76 6.61
C SER A 93 -9.35 22.11 7.47
N VAL A 94 -10.13 21.19 6.93
CA VAL A 94 -11.15 20.45 7.68
C VAL A 94 -10.51 19.48 8.67
N GLY A 95 -9.47 18.73 8.25
CA GLY A 95 -8.79 17.74 9.10
C GLY A 95 -8.10 18.35 10.32
N THR A 96 -7.62 19.59 10.22
CA THR A 96 -6.94 20.30 11.33
C THR A 96 -7.87 21.22 12.13
N SER A 97 -9.12 21.40 11.70
CA SER A 97 -10.06 22.37 12.31
C SER A 97 -10.61 21.97 13.69
N GLY A 98 -10.41 20.71 14.11
CA GLY A 98 -10.98 20.18 15.36
C GLY A 98 -12.52 20.06 15.36
N ILE A 99 -13.16 20.18 14.18
CA ILE A 99 -14.62 20.04 14.04
C ILE A 99 -15.01 18.58 14.32
N SER A 100 -16.05 18.37 15.13
CA SER A 100 -16.70 17.05 15.25
C SER A 100 -17.15 16.61 13.86
N TYR A 101 -16.86 15.38 13.45
CA TYR A 101 -17.15 14.84 12.11
C TYR A 101 -16.23 15.35 10.98
N ALA A 102 -15.03 15.87 11.27
CA ALA A 102 -14.08 16.30 10.24
C ALA A 102 -13.74 15.17 9.26
N GLN A 103 -13.60 13.95 9.76
CA GLN A 103 -13.30 12.76 8.93
C GLN A 103 -14.43 12.42 7.97
N GLU A 104 -15.68 12.48 8.44
CA GLU A 104 -16.85 12.23 7.61
C GLU A 104 -17.03 13.29 6.53
N ILE A 105 -16.76 14.55 6.85
CA ILE A 105 -16.82 15.66 5.88
C ILE A 105 -15.75 15.46 4.79
N VAL A 106 -14.50 15.14 5.16
CA VAL A 106 -13.43 14.86 4.21
C VAL A 106 -13.78 13.61 3.38
N PHE A 107 -14.32 12.57 4.00
CA PHE A 107 -14.74 11.36 3.30
C PHE A 107 -15.86 11.69 2.27
N ALA A 108 -16.90 12.40 2.67
CA ALA A 108 -17.99 12.79 1.77
C ALA A 108 -17.48 13.66 0.61
N GLY A 109 -16.59 14.61 0.88
CA GLY A 109 -15.92 15.42 -0.14
C GLY A 109 -15.10 14.58 -1.11
N SER A 110 -14.34 13.62 -0.60
CA SER A 110 -13.53 12.69 -1.42
C SER A 110 -14.39 11.84 -2.33
N VAL A 111 -15.45 11.26 -1.80
CA VAL A 111 -16.43 10.47 -2.58
C VAL A 111 -17.10 11.34 -3.64
N GLY A 112 -17.50 12.58 -3.30
CA GLY A 112 -18.08 13.54 -4.25
C GLY A 112 -17.14 13.83 -5.43
N VAL A 113 -15.87 14.11 -5.16
CA VAL A 113 -14.84 14.34 -6.19
C VAL A 113 -14.64 13.10 -7.06
N ILE A 114 -14.54 11.92 -6.46
CA ILE A 114 -14.39 10.65 -7.21
C ILE A 114 -15.60 10.42 -8.13
N LEU A 115 -16.81 10.59 -7.63
CA LEU A 115 -18.02 10.41 -8.43
C LEU A 115 -18.10 11.43 -9.57
N PHE A 116 -17.73 12.68 -9.31
CA PHE A 116 -17.66 13.73 -10.34
C PHE A 116 -16.65 13.35 -11.45
N LEU A 117 -15.43 12.98 -11.08
CA LEU A 117 -14.39 12.59 -12.04
C LEU A 117 -14.79 11.32 -12.80
N MET A 118 -15.38 10.34 -12.12
CA MET A 118 -15.88 9.12 -12.75
C MET A 118 -16.95 9.45 -13.79
N ASN A 119 -17.93 10.30 -13.43
CA ASN A 119 -18.96 10.71 -14.37
C ASN A 119 -18.39 11.43 -15.60
N GLN A 120 -17.40 12.31 -15.38
CA GLN A 120 -16.72 12.98 -16.48
C GLN A 120 -15.96 12.03 -17.38
N LEU A 121 -15.27 11.03 -16.80
CA LEU A 121 -14.52 10.01 -17.53
C LEU A 121 -15.44 9.13 -18.39
N VAL A 122 -16.56 8.66 -17.82
CA VAL A 122 -17.45 7.70 -18.50
C VAL A 122 -18.43 8.36 -19.47
N ARG A 123 -18.57 9.70 -19.41
CA ARG A 123 -19.52 10.45 -20.25
C ARG A 123 -19.28 10.27 -21.74
N PHE A 124 -18.03 10.10 -22.15
CA PHE A 124 -17.64 9.96 -23.55
C PHE A 124 -17.57 8.50 -24.04
N LEU A 125 -17.91 7.54 -23.17
CA LEU A 125 -17.83 6.11 -23.50
C LEU A 125 -19.19 5.58 -23.95
N THR A 126 -19.13 4.50 -24.78
CA THR A 126 -20.35 3.76 -25.16
C THR A 126 -20.98 3.12 -23.90
N PRO A 127 -22.33 2.93 -23.89
CA PRO A 127 -23.03 2.37 -22.74
C PRO A 127 -22.44 1.06 -22.20
N GLU A 128 -22.01 0.18 -23.08
CA GLU A 128 -21.38 -1.11 -22.70
C GLU A 128 -20.06 -0.90 -21.97
N LYS A 129 -19.17 -0.06 -22.49
CA LYS A 129 -17.88 0.25 -21.85
C LYS A 129 -18.07 0.98 -20.53
N ARG A 130 -19.07 1.85 -20.45
CA ARG A 130 -19.45 2.54 -19.22
C ARG A 130 -19.84 1.56 -18.12
N LEU A 131 -20.69 0.58 -18.44
CA LEU A 131 -21.12 -0.46 -17.50
C LEU A 131 -19.94 -1.26 -16.96
N VAL A 132 -19.03 -1.67 -17.82
CA VAL A 132 -17.83 -2.42 -17.43
C VAL A 132 -16.94 -1.60 -16.50
N ILE A 133 -16.66 -0.35 -16.84
CA ILE A 133 -15.79 0.52 -16.01
C ILE A 133 -16.42 0.81 -14.66
N VAL A 134 -17.70 1.18 -14.63
CA VAL A 134 -18.41 1.47 -13.37
C VAL A 134 -18.53 0.21 -12.51
N GLY A 135 -18.86 -0.93 -13.11
CA GLY A 135 -18.92 -2.21 -12.40
C GLY A 135 -17.57 -2.62 -11.81
N THR A 136 -16.49 -2.47 -12.57
CA THR A 136 -15.13 -2.74 -12.07
C THR A 136 -14.76 -1.78 -10.94
N ALA A 137 -15.07 -0.50 -11.07
CA ALA A 137 -14.81 0.49 -10.03
C ALA A 137 -15.57 0.18 -8.73
N ILE A 138 -16.84 -0.23 -8.82
CA ILE A 138 -17.63 -0.65 -7.64
C ILE A 138 -17.00 -1.87 -6.96
N ILE A 139 -16.58 -2.90 -7.73
CA ILE A 139 -15.93 -4.08 -7.18
C ILE A 139 -14.64 -3.70 -6.42
N ILE A 140 -13.78 -2.89 -7.06
CA ILE A 140 -12.52 -2.45 -6.45
C ILE A 140 -12.80 -1.60 -5.21
N PHE A 141 -13.77 -0.68 -5.28
CA PHE A 141 -14.14 0.17 -4.15
C PHE A 141 -14.65 -0.67 -2.97
N THR A 142 -15.56 -1.60 -3.21
CA THR A 142 -16.09 -2.50 -2.17
C THR A 142 -14.99 -3.33 -1.53
N PHE A 143 -14.07 -3.88 -2.34
CA PHE A 143 -12.93 -4.63 -1.83
C PHE A 143 -12.00 -3.77 -0.97
N ARG A 144 -11.74 -2.52 -1.38
CA ARG A 144 -10.89 -1.60 -0.63
C ARG A 144 -11.55 -1.00 0.60
N ALA A 145 -12.88 -0.95 0.63
CA ALA A 145 -13.68 -0.47 1.76
C ALA A 145 -13.82 -1.51 2.89
N MET A 146 -13.31 -2.74 2.70
CA MET A 146 -13.30 -3.73 3.78
C MET A 146 -12.53 -3.21 4.98
N PRO A 147 -13.13 -3.22 6.18
CA PRO A 147 -12.46 -2.77 7.39
C PRO A 147 -11.25 -3.67 7.68
N SER A 148 -10.13 -3.04 8.04
CA SER A 148 -8.95 -3.71 8.57
C SER A 148 -8.83 -3.42 10.06
N PRO A 149 -8.19 -4.28 10.86
CA PRO A 149 -8.03 -4.03 12.29
C PRO A 149 -7.16 -2.79 12.60
N GLY A 150 -6.49 -2.26 11.59
CA GLY A 150 -5.69 -1.04 11.71
C GLY A 150 -4.64 -1.10 12.81
N PRO A 151 -4.34 0.04 13.48
CA PRO A 151 -3.36 0.08 14.56
C PRO A 151 -3.72 -0.79 15.77
N GLY A 152 -5.00 -1.15 15.95
CA GLY A 152 -5.44 -1.99 17.06
C GLY A 152 -4.78 -3.36 17.09
N LEU A 153 -4.50 -3.96 15.94
CA LEU A 153 -3.76 -5.22 15.87
C LEU A 153 -2.33 -5.06 16.39
N THR A 154 -1.64 -4.00 15.97
CA THR A 154 -0.26 -3.74 16.40
C THR A 154 -0.19 -3.48 17.91
N TRP A 155 -1.17 -2.74 18.48
CA TRP A 155 -1.25 -2.57 19.92
C TRP A 155 -1.49 -3.89 20.65
N PHE A 156 -2.36 -4.76 20.13
CA PHE A 156 -2.56 -6.09 20.69
C PHE A 156 -1.28 -6.93 20.63
N GLU A 157 -0.54 -6.89 19.54
CA GLU A 157 0.73 -7.59 19.37
C GLU A 157 1.81 -7.10 20.35
N ILE A 158 1.87 -5.80 20.60
CA ILE A 158 2.84 -5.21 21.55
C ILE A 158 2.41 -5.44 23.00
N ASP A 159 1.17 -5.11 23.36
CA ASP A 159 0.74 -5.05 24.75
C ASP A 159 0.32 -6.42 25.30
N GLN A 160 -0.27 -7.27 24.48
CA GLN A 160 -0.79 -8.58 24.91
C GLN A 160 0.15 -9.74 24.55
N LEU A 161 0.68 -9.73 23.33
CA LEU A 161 1.59 -10.80 22.86
C LEU A 161 3.06 -10.50 23.19
N LEU A 162 3.38 -9.30 23.70
CA LEU A 162 4.71 -8.85 24.08
C LEU A 162 5.73 -8.98 22.97
N PHE A 163 5.32 -8.68 21.72
CA PHE A 163 6.24 -8.67 20.60
C PHE A 163 7.10 -7.41 20.66
N ASN A 164 8.41 -7.60 20.57
CA ASN A 164 9.35 -6.47 20.50
C ASN A 164 9.45 -5.92 19.06
N GLU A 165 10.02 -4.73 18.93
CA GLU A 165 10.15 -4.00 17.66
C GLU A 165 10.95 -4.79 16.62
N GLN A 166 11.96 -5.55 17.06
CA GLN A 166 12.74 -6.39 16.17
C GLN A 166 11.89 -7.50 15.56
N PHE A 167 11.08 -8.19 16.36
CA PHE A 167 10.20 -9.26 15.87
C PHE A 167 9.13 -8.71 14.90
N LEU A 168 8.52 -7.58 15.21
CA LEU A 168 7.58 -6.91 14.30
C LEU A 168 8.24 -6.52 12.97
N SER A 169 9.50 -6.09 13.01
CA SER A 169 10.28 -5.80 11.80
C SER A 169 10.57 -7.05 10.98
N ILE A 170 10.84 -8.19 11.62
CA ILE A 170 10.99 -9.50 10.96
C ILE A 170 9.68 -9.91 10.28
N LEU A 171 8.54 -9.80 10.97
CA LEU A 171 7.22 -10.07 10.38
C LEU A 171 6.97 -9.19 9.15
N SER A 172 7.26 -7.90 9.25
CA SER A 172 7.15 -6.96 8.13
C SER A 172 8.05 -7.34 6.95
N LEU A 173 9.27 -7.82 7.21
CA LEU A 173 10.19 -8.29 6.17
C LEU A 173 9.64 -9.55 5.49
N ILE A 174 9.15 -10.52 6.26
CA ILE A 174 8.53 -11.74 5.72
C ILE A 174 7.31 -11.38 4.87
N ALA A 175 6.38 -10.56 5.38
CA ALA A 175 5.19 -10.12 4.68
C ALA A 175 5.52 -9.38 3.37
N SER A 176 6.50 -8.48 3.40
CA SER A 176 6.95 -7.73 2.21
C SER A 176 7.58 -8.65 1.16
N THR A 177 8.35 -9.64 1.59
CA THR A 177 8.99 -10.63 0.69
C THR A 177 7.94 -11.55 0.08
N LEU A 178 7.00 -12.07 0.88
CA LEU A 178 5.89 -12.88 0.41
C LEU A 178 4.97 -12.10 -0.55
N THR A 179 4.74 -10.82 -0.28
CA THR A 179 3.99 -9.95 -1.19
C THR A 179 4.67 -9.84 -2.55
N LEU A 180 5.98 -9.61 -2.57
CA LEU A 180 6.76 -9.54 -3.82
C LEU A 180 6.73 -10.88 -4.56
N ALA A 181 6.96 -11.99 -3.86
CA ALA A 181 6.87 -13.33 -4.42
C ALA A 181 5.44 -13.62 -4.94
N GLY A 182 4.41 -13.24 -4.19
CA GLY A 182 3.00 -13.39 -4.58
C GLY A 182 2.67 -12.66 -5.88
N ILE A 183 3.14 -11.42 -6.05
CA ILE A 183 2.95 -10.66 -7.29
C ILE A 183 3.55 -11.41 -8.49
N ILE A 184 4.75 -11.98 -8.34
CA ILE A 184 5.43 -12.70 -9.41
C ILE A 184 4.72 -14.03 -9.71
N LEU A 185 4.42 -14.81 -8.68
CA LEU A 185 3.80 -16.14 -8.81
C LEU A 185 2.35 -16.09 -9.30
N LEU A 186 1.58 -15.08 -8.84
CA LEU A 186 0.18 -14.94 -9.20
C LEU A 186 -0.03 -14.18 -10.52
N ARG A 187 1.03 -13.65 -11.12
CA ARG A 187 0.95 -12.91 -12.39
C ARG A 187 0.21 -13.69 -13.51
N PRO A 188 0.53 -14.97 -13.79
CA PRO A 188 -0.18 -15.72 -14.83
C PRO A 188 -1.65 -15.99 -14.46
N PHE A 189 -1.94 -16.22 -13.18
CA PHE A 189 -3.31 -16.35 -12.69
C PHE A 189 -4.12 -15.07 -12.91
N MET A 190 -3.53 -13.91 -12.56
CA MET A 190 -4.18 -12.61 -12.74
C MET A 190 -4.39 -12.25 -14.21
N ALA A 191 -3.47 -12.64 -15.10
CA ALA A 191 -3.59 -12.37 -16.54
C ALA A 191 -4.73 -13.17 -17.20
N ASN A 192 -5.02 -14.38 -16.70
CA ASN A 192 -5.95 -15.32 -17.33
C ASN A 192 -7.36 -15.33 -16.71
N ASN A 193 -7.59 -14.55 -15.65
CA ASN A 193 -8.87 -14.53 -14.93
C ASN A 193 -9.50 -13.14 -14.93
N SER A 194 -10.84 -13.11 -14.81
CA SER A 194 -11.56 -11.85 -14.63
C SER A 194 -11.26 -11.21 -13.28
N ILE A 195 -11.28 -9.89 -13.21
CA ILE A 195 -11.04 -9.11 -11.99
C ILE A 195 -11.96 -9.58 -10.85
N ALA A 196 -13.24 -9.82 -11.14
CA ALA A 196 -14.19 -10.29 -10.15
C ALA A 196 -13.78 -11.63 -9.52
N ARG A 197 -13.34 -12.60 -10.33
CA ARG A 197 -12.87 -13.90 -9.84
C ARG A 197 -11.62 -13.75 -8.99
N ILE A 198 -10.66 -12.93 -9.42
CA ILE A 198 -9.43 -12.66 -8.68
C ILE A 198 -9.76 -12.07 -7.31
N VAL A 199 -10.61 -11.04 -7.27
CA VAL A 199 -11.02 -10.39 -6.01
C VAL A 199 -11.70 -11.36 -5.06
N VAL A 200 -12.62 -12.19 -5.56
CA VAL A 200 -13.31 -13.20 -4.72
C VAL A 200 -12.32 -14.21 -4.13
N ILE A 201 -11.44 -14.78 -4.95
CA ILE A 201 -10.46 -15.76 -4.49
C ILE A 201 -9.51 -15.14 -3.46
N LEU A 202 -8.97 -13.95 -3.75
CA LEU A 202 -8.06 -13.26 -2.83
C LEU A 202 -8.77 -12.85 -1.53
N SER A 203 -10.05 -12.48 -1.59
CA SER A 203 -10.82 -12.15 -0.38
C SER A 203 -11.02 -13.38 0.51
N ILE A 204 -11.39 -14.52 -0.07
CA ILE A 204 -11.56 -15.77 0.68
C ILE A 204 -10.23 -16.23 1.26
N ALA A 205 -9.16 -16.21 0.46
CA ALA A 205 -7.82 -16.57 0.93
C ALA A 205 -7.34 -15.65 2.05
N GLY A 206 -7.52 -14.33 1.89
CA GLY A 206 -7.17 -13.35 2.92
C GLY A 206 -7.97 -13.54 4.21
N ALA A 207 -9.28 -13.81 4.12
CA ALA A 207 -10.10 -14.09 5.29
C ALA A 207 -9.63 -15.38 6.00
N ALA A 208 -9.30 -16.43 5.25
CA ALA A 208 -8.79 -17.68 5.82
C ALA A 208 -7.43 -17.48 6.50
N LEU A 209 -6.53 -16.74 5.87
CA LEU A 209 -5.22 -16.41 6.46
C LEU A 209 -5.34 -15.53 7.69
N PHE A 210 -6.38 -14.71 7.82
CA PHE A 210 -6.58 -13.85 8.99
C PHE A 210 -7.20 -14.58 10.20
N LEU A 211 -7.72 -15.82 10.02
CA LEU A 211 -8.32 -16.59 11.12
C LEU A 211 -7.35 -16.86 12.29
N PRO A 212 -6.06 -17.19 12.07
CA PRO A 212 -5.13 -17.37 13.18
C PRO A 212 -4.95 -16.11 14.04
N SER A 213 -4.93 -14.91 13.45
CA SER A 213 -4.86 -13.65 14.21
C SER A 213 -6.09 -13.46 15.09
N ILE A 214 -7.30 -13.76 14.57
CA ILE A 214 -8.52 -13.74 15.36
C ILE A 214 -8.43 -14.80 16.47
N GLY A 215 -7.94 -15.99 16.16
CA GLY A 215 -7.74 -17.06 17.13
C GLY A 215 -6.81 -16.64 18.28
N MET A 216 -5.73 -15.93 17.99
CA MET A 216 -4.81 -15.41 19.03
C MET A 216 -5.49 -14.44 19.99
N TYR A 217 -6.42 -13.62 19.50
CA TYR A 217 -7.24 -12.76 20.37
C TYR A 217 -8.11 -13.58 21.36
N TYR A 218 -8.54 -14.77 20.98
CA TYR A 218 -9.31 -15.70 21.84
C TYR A 218 -8.43 -16.73 22.55
N GLY A 219 -7.12 -16.52 22.66
CA GLY A 219 -6.21 -17.38 23.41
C GLY A 219 -5.73 -18.64 22.67
N LEU A 220 -5.86 -18.69 21.33
CA LEU A 220 -5.39 -19.82 20.52
C LEU A 220 -3.90 -20.13 20.79
N HIS A 221 -3.08 -19.11 20.95
CA HIS A 221 -1.64 -19.23 21.18
C HIS A 221 -1.33 -19.91 22.53
N GLU A 222 -2.13 -19.68 23.57
CA GLU A 222 -1.97 -20.33 24.87
C GLU A 222 -2.34 -21.81 24.77
N TRP A 223 -3.46 -22.09 24.09
CA TRP A 223 -3.93 -23.43 23.88
C TRP A 223 -2.93 -24.25 23.05
N THR A 224 -2.46 -23.72 21.91
CA THR A 224 -1.48 -24.40 21.05
C THR A 224 -0.13 -24.60 21.74
N ALA A 225 0.35 -23.61 22.50
CA ALA A 225 1.58 -23.74 23.27
C ALA A 225 1.49 -24.86 24.32
N THR A 226 0.35 -24.96 25.01
CA THR A 226 0.12 -26.03 26.01
C THR A 226 0.16 -27.42 25.38
N TYR A 227 -0.52 -27.62 24.25
CA TYR A 227 -0.57 -28.93 23.58
C TYR A 227 0.70 -29.27 22.80
N SER A 228 1.45 -28.31 22.33
CA SER A 228 2.69 -28.52 21.56
C SER A 228 3.96 -28.54 22.42
N GLY A 229 3.83 -28.41 23.74
CA GLY A 229 5.00 -28.30 24.63
C GLY A 229 5.79 -26.99 24.41
N GLY A 230 5.12 -25.90 24.01
CA GLY A 230 5.74 -24.58 23.78
C GLY A 230 6.27 -24.34 22.37
N ILE A 231 6.16 -25.31 21.45
CA ILE A 231 6.65 -25.16 20.08
C ILE A 231 5.80 -24.21 19.26
N VAL A 232 4.46 -24.30 19.38
CA VAL A 232 3.51 -23.48 18.65
C VAL A 232 3.03 -22.35 19.57
N ASP A 233 3.87 -21.37 19.77
CA ASP A 233 3.61 -20.16 20.55
C ASP A 233 3.01 -19.03 19.68
N ALA A 234 2.76 -17.87 20.28
CA ALA A 234 2.24 -16.70 19.58
C ALA A 234 3.16 -16.24 18.43
N LYS A 235 4.49 -16.32 18.61
CA LYS A 235 5.45 -15.93 17.57
C LYS A 235 5.41 -16.86 16.37
N PHE A 236 5.30 -18.17 16.63
CA PHE A 236 5.19 -19.16 15.55
C PHE A 236 3.91 -18.95 14.73
N ILE A 237 2.78 -18.71 15.40
CA ILE A 237 1.49 -18.43 14.72
C ILE A 237 1.60 -17.14 13.89
N ALA A 238 2.20 -16.08 14.44
CA ALA A 238 2.37 -14.81 13.73
C ALA A 238 3.27 -14.93 12.49
N ILE A 239 4.28 -15.80 12.48
CA ILE A 239 5.14 -16.03 11.31
C ILE A 239 4.41 -16.75 10.17
N ILE A 240 3.47 -17.66 10.52
CA ILE A 240 2.73 -18.43 9.50
C ILE A 240 1.54 -17.65 8.96
N ASN A 241 1.03 -16.66 9.70
CA ASN A 241 -0.09 -15.82 9.31
C ASN A 241 0.30 -14.70 8.35
#